data_30b9f3fe2c9bf6207b117739e7561d04
#
_entry.id   30b9f3fe2c9bf6207b117739e7561d04
#
_cell.length_a   1.000
_cell.length_b   1.000
_cell.length_c   1.000
_cell.angle_alpha   90.00
_cell.angle_beta   90.00
_cell.angle_gamma   90.00
#
_symmetry.space_group_name_H-M   'P 1'
#
loop_
_entity.id
_entity.type
_entity.pdbx_description
1 polymer ?
#
loop_
_entity_poly.entity_id
_entity_poly.type
_entity_poly.pdbx_seq_one_letter_code
_entity_poly.pdbx_strand_id
1 'polypeptide(L)'
;MKLIHGSLVVIFSFATILGAGRTAGKSVVVPCAGSKKDVWCGRLNVPKSNKGGAAIFLLQKPFKLKTKTKNRPETVLVCDSRDVFKQLCCPSTFKPRPVKGVKDAFTASPIEVNKACTPPPTTTTVKKTN
;
A
#
# COMPACT_ATOMS: atom_id res chain seq x y z
N MET A 1 -24.41 -58.75 19.20
CA MET A 1 -24.08 -57.80 18.08
C MET A 1 -23.45 -56.57 18.65
N LYS A 2 -22.15 -56.45 18.47
CA LYS A 2 -21.39 -55.26 18.89
C LYS A 2 -21.36 -54.30 17.71
N LEU A 3 -22.07 -53.20 17.82
CA LEU A 3 -21.96 -52.06 16.89
C LEU A 3 -20.63 -51.37 17.15
N ILE A 4 -19.70 -51.56 16.23
CA ILE A 4 -18.44 -50.81 16.22
C ILE A 4 -18.78 -49.42 15.70
N HIS A 5 -18.91 -48.47 16.62
CA HIS A 5 -18.93 -47.06 16.25
C HIS A 5 -17.53 -46.68 15.83
N GLY A 6 -17.30 -46.77 14.54
CA GLY A 6 -16.11 -46.13 13.96
C GLY A 6 -16.22 -44.62 14.16
N SER A 7 -15.54 -44.11 15.16
CA SER A 7 -15.30 -42.69 15.27
C SER A 7 -14.46 -42.25 14.07
N LEU A 8 -15.12 -41.66 13.08
CA LEU A 8 -14.48 -40.96 11.99
C LEU A 8 -13.90 -39.68 12.58
N VAL A 9 -12.67 -39.77 13.05
CA VAL A 9 -11.91 -38.56 13.42
C VAL A 9 -11.60 -37.83 12.12
N VAL A 10 -12.48 -36.90 11.73
CA VAL A 10 -12.17 -35.96 10.67
C VAL A 10 -11.17 -35.00 11.25
N ILE A 11 -9.91 -35.30 11.02
CA ILE A 11 -8.83 -34.36 11.28
C ILE A 11 -8.99 -33.30 10.21
N PHE A 12 -9.71 -32.21 10.54
CA PHE A 12 -9.60 -30.98 9.80
C PHE A 12 -8.18 -30.49 10.00
N SER A 13 -7.31 -30.89 9.10
CA SER A 13 -6.05 -30.20 8.91
C SER A 13 -6.41 -28.79 8.46
N PHE A 14 -6.58 -27.89 9.41
CA PHE A 14 -6.48 -26.48 9.12
C PHE A 14 -5.08 -26.26 8.60
N ALA A 15 -4.93 -26.40 7.31
CA ALA A 15 -3.81 -25.79 6.64
C ALA A 15 -3.97 -24.30 6.91
N THR A 16 -3.42 -23.84 8.01
CA THR A 16 -3.11 -22.45 8.19
C THR A 16 -2.21 -22.10 7.01
N ILE A 17 -2.82 -21.64 5.97
CA ILE A 17 -2.09 -20.91 4.95
C ILE A 17 -1.63 -19.64 5.66
N LEU A 18 -0.59 -19.81 6.45
CA LEU A 18 0.26 -18.69 6.81
C LEU A 18 0.78 -18.21 5.48
N GLY A 19 0.15 -17.18 4.95
CA GLY A 19 0.64 -16.51 3.76
C GLY A 19 2.06 -16.07 4.07
N ALA A 20 3.01 -16.98 3.85
CA ALA A 20 4.42 -16.68 3.87
C ALA A 20 4.61 -15.54 2.89
N GLY A 21 5.03 -14.37 3.38
CA GLY A 21 5.31 -13.21 2.54
C GLY A 21 4.34 -12.05 2.69
N ARG A 22 3.44 -12.07 3.62
CA ARG A 22 2.90 -10.82 4.09
C ARG A 22 3.96 -10.16 4.96
N THR A 23 4.93 -9.52 4.31
CA THR A 23 5.64 -8.41 4.93
C THR A 23 4.56 -7.40 5.30
N ALA A 24 4.10 -7.52 6.54
CA ALA A 24 2.96 -6.78 7.03
C ALA A 24 3.18 -5.29 6.76
N GLY A 25 2.47 -4.74 5.80
CA GLY A 25 2.19 -3.35 5.78
C GLY A 25 3.20 -2.41 5.13
N LYS A 26 4.15 -2.86 4.31
CA LYS A 26 5.12 -1.96 3.68
C LYS A 26 5.30 -2.30 2.20
N SER A 27 4.91 -1.39 1.33
CA SER A 27 5.18 -1.50 -0.10
C SER A 27 6.35 -0.61 -0.48
N VAL A 28 7.36 -1.20 -1.12
CA VAL A 28 8.53 -0.48 -1.61
C VAL A 28 8.12 0.48 -2.72
N VAL A 29 8.60 1.71 -2.63
CA VAL A 29 8.35 2.75 -3.61
C VAL A 29 9.18 2.50 -4.87
N VAL A 30 8.50 2.49 -6.01
CA VAL A 30 9.12 2.46 -7.33
C VAL A 30 9.45 3.89 -7.76
N PRO A 31 10.64 4.16 -8.36
CA PRO A 31 10.96 5.50 -8.84
C PRO A 31 9.93 6.01 -9.85
N CYS A 32 9.47 7.25 -9.64
CA CYS A 32 8.63 7.95 -10.58
C CYS A 32 9.48 8.52 -11.73
N ALA A 33 8.93 8.55 -12.93
CA ALA A 33 9.62 9.02 -14.13
C ALA A 33 9.00 10.29 -14.71
N GLY A 34 9.76 11.01 -15.55
CA GLY A 34 9.29 12.18 -16.28
C GLY A 34 9.05 13.39 -15.41
N SER A 35 8.03 14.18 -15.74
CA SER A 35 7.66 15.42 -15.01
C SER A 35 7.00 15.17 -13.66
N LYS A 36 6.54 13.95 -13.39
CA LYS A 36 5.86 13.55 -12.15
C LYS A 36 6.81 12.80 -11.22
N LYS A 37 7.82 13.50 -10.75
CA LYS A 37 8.93 12.92 -9.96
C LYS A 37 8.65 12.79 -8.47
N ASP A 38 7.68 13.53 -7.94
CA ASP A 38 7.38 13.51 -6.52
C ASP A 38 6.55 12.28 -6.15
N VAL A 39 7.02 11.54 -5.17
CA VAL A 39 6.33 10.37 -4.66
C VAL A 39 5.45 10.75 -3.48
N TRP A 40 4.20 10.35 -3.55
CA TRP A 40 3.23 10.43 -2.47
C TRP A 40 2.64 9.05 -2.19
N CYS A 41 2.29 8.82 -0.95
CA CYS A 41 1.52 7.67 -0.54
C CYS A 41 0.08 8.13 -0.27
N GLY A 42 -0.87 7.63 -1.04
CA GLY A 42 -2.26 8.09 -0.97
C GLY A 42 -3.26 6.97 -0.71
N ARG A 43 -4.29 7.30 0.03
CA ARG A 43 -5.44 6.43 0.29
C ARG A 43 -6.73 7.21 0.08
N LEU A 44 -7.66 6.65 -0.69
CA LEU A 44 -9.00 7.22 -0.83
C LEU A 44 -9.81 6.90 0.43
N ASN A 45 -10.27 7.94 1.10
CA ASN A 45 -11.16 7.85 2.23
C ASN A 45 -12.57 8.22 1.81
N VAL A 46 -13.45 7.23 1.78
CA VAL A 46 -14.87 7.41 1.47
C VAL A 46 -15.64 7.39 2.79
N PRO A 47 -16.38 8.47 3.12
CA PRO A 47 -17.20 8.49 4.34
C PRO A 47 -18.24 7.37 4.32
N LYS A 48 -18.33 6.60 5.38
CA LYS A 48 -19.31 5.51 5.53
C LYS A 48 -20.73 5.99 5.81
N SER A 49 -20.92 7.27 6.09
CA SER A 49 -22.23 7.80 6.45
C SER A 49 -22.97 8.31 5.20
N ASN A 50 -24.26 7.98 5.10
CA ASN A 50 -25.18 8.49 4.08
C ASN A 50 -25.43 10.02 4.20
N LYS A 51 -24.66 10.71 5.01
CA LYS A 51 -24.78 12.16 5.27
C LYS A 51 -23.91 13.02 4.34
N GLY A 52 -23.70 12.61 3.10
CA GLY A 52 -23.18 13.48 2.05
C GLY A 52 -21.73 13.98 2.23
N GLY A 53 -20.89 13.26 2.95
CA GLY A 53 -19.48 13.57 3.02
C GLY A 53 -18.78 13.27 1.69
N ALA A 54 -18.00 14.23 1.15
CA ALA A 54 -17.21 14.00 -0.03
C ALA A 54 -16.03 13.06 0.25
N ALA A 55 -15.72 12.18 -0.70
CA ALA A 55 -14.51 11.38 -0.65
C ALA A 55 -13.27 12.29 -0.72
N ILE A 56 -12.25 11.99 0.06
CA ILE A 56 -10.98 12.71 0.06
C ILE A 56 -9.81 11.74 -0.01
N PHE A 57 -8.72 12.15 -0.61
CA PHE A 57 -7.45 11.46 -0.48
C PHE A 57 -6.74 11.89 0.80
N LEU A 58 -6.32 10.91 1.58
CA LEU A 58 -5.34 11.09 2.63
C LEU A 58 -3.97 10.82 2.03
N LEU A 59 -3.05 11.74 2.20
CA LEU A 59 -1.74 11.72 1.58
C LEU A 59 -0.65 11.85 2.65
N GLN A 60 0.43 11.13 2.44
CA GLN A 60 1.64 11.25 3.25
C GLN A 60 2.87 11.08 2.37
N LYS A 61 3.99 11.61 2.82
CA LYS A 61 5.27 11.32 2.17
C LYS A 61 5.71 9.89 2.49
N PRO A 62 6.36 9.20 1.56
CA PRO A 62 6.96 7.92 1.87
C PRO A 62 8.04 8.09 2.95
N PHE A 63 8.22 7.08 3.76
CA PHE A 63 9.25 7.09 4.80
C PHE A 63 10.41 6.17 4.43
N LYS A 64 11.56 6.48 5.02
CA LYS A 64 12.79 5.71 4.79
C LYS A 64 12.83 4.51 5.71
N LEU A 65 13.04 3.34 5.14
CA LEU A 65 13.25 2.10 5.87
C LEU A 65 14.66 1.58 5.59
N LYS A 66 15.40 1.27 6.65
CA LYS A 66 16.69 0.60 6.52
C LYS A 66 16.44 -0.90 6.42
N THR A 67 16.88 -1.51 5.35
CA THR A 67 16.84 -2.94 5.13
C THR A 67 18.26 -3.49 5.04
N LYS A 68 18.44 -4.73 5.47
CA LYS A 68 19.70 -5.45 5.24
C LYS A 68 19.48 -6.45 4.13
N THR A 69 19.99 -6.17 2.96
CA THR A 69 19.98 -7.10 1.84
C THR A 69 21.42 -7.60 1.63
N LYS A 70 21.64 -8.92 1.74
CA LYS A 70 22.94 -9.56 1.50
C LYS A 70 24.15 -8.83 2.15
N ASN A 71 24.07 -8.53 3.45
CA ASN A 71 25.11 -7.86 4.23
C ASN A 71 25.39 -6.39 3.90
N ARG A 72 24.55 -5.74 3.10
CA ARG A 72 24.65 -4.30 2.84
C ARG A 72 23.43 -3.59 3.42
N PRO A 73 23.61 -2.55 4.25
CA PRO A 73 22.51 -1.71 4.66
C PRO A 73 22.02 -0.90 3.45
N GLU A 74 20.76 -1.07 3.10
CA GLU A 74 20.10 -0.31 2.04
C GLU A 74 18.97 0.51 2.63
N THR A 75 18.84 1.76 2.18
CA THR A 75 17.70 2.60 2.54
C THR A 75 16.70 2.63 1.40
N VAL A 76 15.50 2.14 1.65
CA VAL A 76 14.40 2.16 0.69
C VAL A 76 13.29 3.08 1.15
N LEU A 77 12.60 3.70 0.19
CA LEU A 77 11.36 4.43 0.48
C LEU A 77 10.18 3.47 0.45
N VAL A 78 9.29 3.61 1.40
CA VAL A 78 8.11 2.75 1.52
C VAL A 78 6.86 3.57 1.82
N CYS A 79 5.73 3.08 1.31
CA CYS A 79 4.41 3.51 1.75
C CYS A 79 3.86 2.54 2.80
N ASP A 80 3.13 3.05 3.79
CA ASP A 80 2.47 2.19 4.77
C ASP A 80 1.26 1.52 4.14
N SER A 81 1.32 0.22 3.91
CA SER A 81 0.25 -0.54 3.28
C SER A 81 -0.78 -1.09 4.27
N ARG A 82 -0.55 -0.97 5.58
CA ARG A 82 -1.53 -1.39 6.60
C ARG A 82 -2.85 -0.64 6.44
N ASP A 83 -2.77 0.62 6.05
CA ASP A 83 -3.92 1.48 5.78
C ASP A 83 -4.28 1.57 4.30
N VAL A 84 -3.80 0.64 3.48
CA VAL A 84 -4.07 0.61 2.03
C VAL A 84 -3.56 1.86 1.30
N PHE A 85 -2.47 2.46 1.77
CA PHE A 85 -1.81 3.53 1.05
C PHE A 85 -1.13 2.97 -0.20
N LYS A 86 -1.39 3.63 -1.33
CA LYS A 86 -0.78 3.30 -2.63
C LYS A 86 0.17 4.41 -3.04
N GLN A 87 1.21 4.03 -3.74
CA GLN A 87 2.13 5.00 -4.33
C GLN A 87 1.45 5.81 -5.44
N LEU A 88 1.71 7.10 -5.43
CA LEU A 88 1.31 8.06 -6.47
C LEU A 88 2.53 8.84 -6.95
N CYS A 89 2.62 9.05 -8.24
CA CYS A 89 3.63 9.91 -8.86
C CYS A 89 2.98 11.24 -9.24
N CYS A 90 3.41 12.31 -8.60
CA CYS A 90 2.83 13.65 -8.77
C CYS A 90 3.88 14.63 -9.25
N PRO A 91 3.49 15.71 -9.98
CA PRO A 91 4.41 16.77 -10.33
C PRO A 91 4.79 17.59 -9.09
N SER A 92 5.93 18.28 -9.13
CA SER A 92 6.38 19.15 -8.04
C SER A 92 5.44 20.31 -7.74
N THR A 93 4.57 20.65 -8.69
CA THR A 93 3.54 21.68 -8.56
C THR A 93 2.32 21.21 -7.76
N PHE A 94 2.18 19.91 -7.53
CA PHE A 94 1.10 19.36 -6.72
C PHE A 94 1.30 19.72 -5.24
N LYS A 95 0.38 20.47 -4.69
CA LYS A 95 0.42 21.01 -3.31
C LYS A 95 -0.82 20.58 -2.54
N PRO A 96 -0.83 19.37 -1.95
CA PRO A 96 -1.94 18.96 -1.11
C PRO A 96 -2.00 19.81 0.17
N ARG A 97 -3.18 19.87 0.78
CA ARG A 97 -3.42 20.68 1.97
C ARG A 97 -2.97 19.94 3.23
N PRO A 98 -2.19 20.58 4.12
CA PRO A 98 -1.82 19.95 5.39
C PRO A 98 -3.04 19.75 6.29
N VAL A 99 -3.06 18.65 7.03
CA VAL A 99 -4.08 18.39 8.05
C VAL A 99 -3.68 19.08 9.34
N LYS A 100 -4.58 19.91 9.88
CA LYS A 100 -4.34 20.58 11.17
C LYS A 100 -4.09 19.57 12.29
N GLY A 101 -3.03 19.77 13.05
CA GLY A 101 -2.72 18.97 14.24
C GLY A 101 -2.11 17.60 13.96
N VAL A 102 -1.94 17.22 12.71
CA VAL A 102 -1.30 15.96 12.34
C VAL A 102 -0.07 16.24 11.49
N LYS A 103 1.09 15.91 12.03
CA LYS A 103 2.36 16.08 11.33
C LYS A 103 2.41 15.16 10.10
N ASP A 104 2.93 15.69 8.99
CA ASP A 104 3.18 14.95 7.76
C ASP A 104 1.94 14.28 7.12
N ALA A 105 0.74 14.72 7.49
CA ALA A 105 -0.51 14.30 6.88
C ALA A 105 -1.10 15.43 6.02
N PHE A 106 -1.59 15.04 4.84
CA PHE A 106 -2.15 15.96 3.86
C PHE A 106 -3.45 15.42 3.29
N THR A 107 -4.26 16.30 2.72
CA THR A 107 -5.50 15.95 2.04
C THR A 107 -5.57 16.61 0.67
N ALA A 108 -6.24 15.96 -0.27
CA ALA A 108 -6.60 16.52 -1.56
C ALA A 108 -7.91 15.90 -2.06
N SER A 109 -8.60 16.60 -2.94
CA SER A 109 -9.79 16.03 -3.58
C SER A 109 -9.41 14.93 -4.57
N PRO A 110 -10.28 13.93 -4.81
CA PRO A 110 -10.03 12.90 -5.83
C PRO A 110 -9.80 13.51 -7.22
N ILE A 111 -10.48 14.60 -7.55
CA ILE A 111 -10.32 15.29 -8.83
C ILE A 111 -8.91 15.87 -8.97
N GLU A 112 -8.41 16.53 -7.92
CA GLU A 112 -7.04 17.09 -7.92
C GLU A 112 -5.99 16.00 -8.06
N VAL A 113 -6.15 14.89 -7.32
CA VAL A 113 -5.21 13.77 -7.37
C VAL A 113 -5.24 13.09 -8.74
N ASN A 114 -6.41 12.80 -9.27
CA ASN A 114 -6.55 12.13 -10.57
C ASN A 114 -6.05 12.99 -11.73
N LYS A 115 -6.18 14.30 -11.63
CA LYS A 115 -5.68 15.24 -12.63
C LYS A 115 -4.17 15.39 -12.58
N ALA A 116 -3.59 15.48 -11.39
CA ALA A 116 -2.17 15.79 -11.21
C ALA A 116 -1.29 14.54 -11.15
N CYS A 117 -1.75 13.48 -10.51
CA CYS A 117 -0.95 12.31 -10.17
C CYS A 117 -1.28 11.11 -11.05
N THR A 118 -0.29 10.23 -11.22
CA THR A 118 -0.45 8.95 -11.92
C THR A 118 -0.01 7.81 -11.02
N PRO A 119 -0.49 6.57 -11.25
CA PRO A 119 0.07 5.41 -10.59
C PRO A 119 1.56 5.23 -10.97
N PRO A 120 2.35 4.54 -10.15
CA PRO A 120 3.75 4.26 -10.48
C PRO A 120 3.84 3.42 -11.77
N PRO A 121 4.94 3.53 -12.52
CA PRO A 121 5.15 2.68 -13.68
C PRO A 121 5.15 1.22 -13.24
N THR A 122 4.42 0.38 -13.95
CA THR A 122 4.43 -1.06 -13.74
C THR A 122 5.81 -1.58 -14.13
N THR A 123 6.55 -2.10 -13.15
CA THR A 123 7.73 -2.90 -13.44
C THR A 123 7.25 -4.18 -14.11
N THR A 124 7.34 -4.22 -15.42
CA THR A 124 7.22 -5.46 -16.16
C THR A 124 8.41 -6.30 -15.74
N THR A 125 8.16 -7.30 -14.91
CA THR A 125 9.15 -8.34 -14.65
C THR A 125 9.34 -9.05 -15.99
N VAL A 126 10.41 -8.69 -16.68
CA VAL A 126 10.87 -9.44 -17.84
C VAL A 126 11.24 -10.80 -17.31
N LYS A 127 10.35 -11.77 -17.51
CA LYS A 127 10.64 -13.17 -17.28
C LYS A 127 11.82 -13.49 -18.18
N LYS A 128 13.01 -13.58 -17.62
CA LYS A 128 14.18 -14.09 -18.32
C LYS A 128 13.88 -15.54 -18.63
N THR A 129 13.40 -15.79 -19.83
CA THR A 129 13.36 -17.14 -20.40
C THR A 129 14.78 -17.55 -20.71
N ASN A 130 15.31 -18.44 -19.90
CA ASN A 130 16.49 -19.18 -20.27
C ASN A 130 16.11 -20.25 -21.31
#